data_0b21fe050625cc4e798c8fb8315a428b
#
_entry.id   0b21fe050625cc4e798c8fb8315a428b
#
_cell.length_a   1.000
_cell.length_b   1.000
_cell.length_c   1.000
_cell.angle_alpha   90.00
_cell.angle_beta   90.00
_cell.angle_gamma   90.00
#
_symmetry.space_group_name_H-M   'P 1'
#
loop_
_entity.id
_entity.type
_entity.pdbx_description
1 polymer ?
#
loop_
_entity_poly.entity_id
_entity_poly.type
_entity_poly.pdbx_seq_one_letter_code
_entity_poly.pdbx_strand_id
1 'polypeptide(L)'
;MAASGIIFSNVHDEKLPELTDRRTIASVPYGCRYRFIDFVLSNMTNSNINNISVITTNNYLSLMDHIGSGKDWDLARSNGGIKLLPPNVTPQAYGTRSPSVSRLESLKGVNYYIAGIQDEYVILADSDVICNIDLSEVLDACLLY
;
A
#
# COMPACT_ATOMS: atom_id res chain seq x y z
N MET A 1 3.38 5.15 20.07
CA MET A 1 4.45 5.19 19.06
C MET A 1 3.90 5.74 17.76
N ALA A 2 4.66 6.57 17.04
CA ALA A 2 4.25 7.06 15.74
C ALA A 2 4.80 6.10 14.67
N ALA A 3 3.92 5.51 13.88
CA ALA A 3 4.27 4.62 12.79
C ALA A 3 3.53 4.99 11.51
N SER A 4 4.22 4.92 10.39
CA SER A 4 3.65 5.04 9.04
C SER A 4 3.51 3.67 8.39
N GLY A 5 2.47 3.50 7.57
CA GLY A 5 2.27 2.31 6.76
C GLY A 5 2.66 2.52 5.30
N ILE A 6 3.33 1.57 4.69
CA ILE A 6 3.56 1.51 3.24
C ILE A 6 3.03 0.19 2.72
N ILE A 7 2.10 0.27 1.77
CA ILE A 7 1.44 -0.88 1.16
C ILE A 7 1.90 -1.02 -0.29
N PHE A 8 2.29 -2.23 -0.68
CA PHE A 8 2.62 -2.56 -2.07
C PHE A 8 1.39 -3.11 -2.78
N SER A 9 0.95 -2.45 -3.85
CA SER A 9 -0.30 -2.81 -4.53
C SER A 9 -0.15 -3.76 -5.71
N ASN A 10 1.05 -3.90 -6.27
CA ASN A 10 1.29 -4.57 -7.55
C ASN A 10 2.24 -5.78 -7.49
N VAL A 11 2.79 -6.13 -6.33
CA VAL A 11 3.89 -7.11 -6.24
C VAL A 11 3.51 -8.50 -6.78
N HIS A 12 2.25 -8.88 -6.71
CA HIS A 12 1.77 -10.19 -7.12
C HIS A 12 0.84 -10.16 -8.36
N ASP A 13 0.75 -9.03 -9.06
CA ASP A 13 -0.12 -8.89 -10.23
C ASP A 13 0.15 -9.97 -11.30
N GLU A 14 1.42 -10.30 -11.54
CA GLU A 14 1.82 -11.29 -12.55
C GLU A 14 1.38 -12.73 -12.22
N LYS A 15 1.05 -13.02 -10.97
CA LYS A 15 0.63 -14.36 -10.55
C LYS A 15 -0.81 -14.70 -10.92
N LEU A 16 -1.64 -13.67 -11.14
CA LEU A 16 -3.06 -13.81 -11.44
C LEU A 16 -3.46 -12.89 -12.60
N PRO A 17 -2.87 -13.08 -13.80
CA PRO A 17 -3.06 -12.17 -14.94
C PRO A 17 -4.53 -12.06 -15.36
N GLU A 18 -5.35 -13.10 -15.19
CA GLU A 18 -6.77 -13.08 -15.51
C GLU A 18 -7.57 -12.07 -14.67
N LEU A 19 -7.09 -11.77 -13.46
CA LEU A 19 -7.74 -10.83 -12.54
C LEU A 19 -7.10 -9.44 -12.56
N THR A 20 -5.85 -9.35 -12.98
CA THR A 20 -5.02 -8.15 -12.87
C THR A 20 -4.71 -7.47 -14.20
N ASP A 21 -5.28 -7.95 -15.32
CA ASP A 21 -5.10 -7.36 -16.65
C ASP A 21 -5.50 -5.86 -16.68
N ARG A 22 -6.54 -5.48 -15.94
CA ARG A 22 -7.07 -4.11 -15.90
C ARG A 22 -7.05 -3.45 -14.53
N ARG A 23 -6.54 -4.14 -13.51
CA ARG A 23 -6.50 -3.64 -12.13
C ARG A 23 -5.35 -4.25 -11.35
N THR A 24 -4.93 -3.58 -10.28
CA THR A 24 -3.95 -4.14 -9.36
C THR A 24 -4.57 -5.27 -8.55
N ILE A 25 -3.76 -6.20 -8.03
CA ILE A 25 -4.24 -7.22 -7.09
C ILE A 25 -4.92 -6.60 -5.87
N ALA A 26 -4.41 -5.47 -5.39
CA ALA A 26 -5.00 -4.71 -4.30
C ALA A 26 -6.47 -4.37 -4.50
N SER A 27 -6.89 -4.13 -5.74
CA SER A 27 -8.27 -3.75 -6.10
C SER A 27 -9.14 -4.90 -6.56
N VAL A 28 -8.65 -6.15 -6.52
CA VAL A 28 -9.45 -7.33 -6.85
C VAL A 28 -10.55 -7.50 -5.80
N PRO A 29 -11.82 -7.69 -6.24
CA PRO A 29 -12.94 -7.93 -5.32
C PRO A 29 -12.78 -9.23 -4.55
N TYR A 30 -13.10 -9.21 -3.26
CA TYR A 30 -13.10 -10.35 -2.39
C TYR A 30 -14.30 -10.31 -1.43
N GLY A 31 -14.92 -11.46 -1.17
CA GLY A 31 -16.03 -11.54 -0.21
C GLY A 31 -17.22 -10.66 -0.59
N CYS A 32 -17.59 -10.58 -1.86
CA CYS A 32 -18.71 -9.84 -2.47
C CYS A 32 -18.60 -8.31 -2.38
N ARG A 33 -18.14 -7.76 -1.26
CA ARG A 33 -18.19 -6.32 -0.97
C ARG A 33 -16.83 -5.66 -0.89
N TYR A 34 -15.84 -6.40 -0.44
CA TYR A 34 -14.50 -5.90 -0.14
C TYR A 34 -13.55 -6.06 -1.32
N ARG A 35 -12.39 -5.42 -1.20
CA ARG A 35 -11.21 -5.66 -2.04
C ARG A 35 -10.04 -6.06 -1.16
N PHE A 36 -9.03 -6.69 -1.71
CA PHE A 36 -7.89 -7.15 -0.90
C PHE A 36 -7.29 -6.07 -0.02
N ILE A 37 -7.14 -4.87 -0.54
CA ILE A 37 -6.56 -3.74 0.20
C ILE A 37 -7.35 -3.36 1.47
N ASP A 38 -8.65 -3.64 1.52
CA ASP A 38 -9.51 -3.24 2.64
C ASP A 38 -9.06 -3.89 3.95
N PHE A 39 -8.55 -5.12 3.87
CA PHE A 39 -8.08 -5.87 5.05
C PHE A 39 -6.82 -5.24 5.65
N VAL A 40 -5.83 -4.93 4.84
CA VAL A 40 -4.59 -4.31 5.34
C VAL A 40 -4.82 -2.88 5.83
N LEU A 41 -5.67 -2.11 5.14
CA LEU A 41 -6.06 -0.76 5.59
C LEU A 41 -6.77 -0.82 6.94
N SER A 42 -7.70 -1.76 7.11
CA SER A 42 -8.43 -1.94 8.37
C SER A 42 -7.49 -2.36 9.51
N ASN A 43 -6.55 -3.27 9.27
CA ASN A 43 -5.55 -3.64 10.27
C ASN A 43 -4.69 -2.44 10.70
N MET A 44 -4.24 -1.63 9.74
CA MET A 44 -3.42 -0.45 10.03
C MET A 44 -4.20 0.58 10.83
N THR A 45 -5.42 0.93 10.40
CA THR A 45 -6.23 1.94 11.10
C THR A 45 -6.70 1.47 12.48
N ASN A 46 -7.04 0.20 12.63
CA ASN A 46 -7.39 -0.38 13.94
C ASN A 46 -6.20 -0.39 14.90
N SER A 47 -4.98 -0.39 14.37
CA SER A 47 -3.73 -0.30 15.14
C SER A 47 -3.22 1.16 15.28
N ASN A 48 -4.09 2.15 15.05
CA ASN A 48 -3.77 3.59 15.11
C ASN A 48 -2.69 4.07 14.14
N ILE A 49 -2.43 3.34 13.06
CA ILE A 49 -1.54 3.76 11.99
C ILE A 49 -2.37 4.53 10.96
N ASN A 50 -2.29 5.86 11.03
CA ASN A 50 -3.15 6.76 10.25
C ASN A 50 -2.40 7.55 9.16
N ASN A 51 -1.11 7.31 8.99
CA ASN A 51 -0.29 7.85 7.90
C ASN A 51 0.07 6.69 6.98
N ILE A 52 -0.72 6.47 5.93
CA ILE A 52 -0.62 5.29 5.08
C ILE A 52 -0.33 5.72 3.65
N SER A 53 0.61 5.03 3.03
CA SER A 53 0.96 5.25 1.62
C SER A 53 0.84 3.95 0.85
N VAL A 54 0.26 4.03 -0.34
CA VAL A 54 0.10 2.87 -1.23
C VAL A 54 0.95 3.10 -2.47
N ILE A 55 1.98 2.29 -2.64
CA ILE A 55 2.83 2.32 -3.83
C ILE A 55 2.10 1.59 -4.96
N THR A 56 1.92 2.28 -6.08
CA THR A 56 1.24 1.76 -7.27
C THR A 56 2.14 1.85 -8.48
N THR A 57 2.03 0.94 -9.42
CA THR A 57 2.77 0.99 -10.69
C THR A 57 1.83 1.13 -11.88
N ASN A 58 1.09 0.08 -12.20
CA ASN A 58 0.20 0.01 -13.35
C ASN A 58 -1.24 -0.25 -12.89
N ASN A 59 -2.22 0.01 -13.77
CA ASN A 59 -3.62 -0.37 -13.60
C ASN A 59 -4.28 0.09 -12.28
N TYR A 60 -3.83 1.22 -11.73
CA TYR A 60 -4.23 1.68 -10.39
C TYR A 60 -5.53 2.49 -10.37
N LEU A 61 -6.18 2.78 -11.50
CA LEU A 61 -7.40 3.58 -11.54
C LEU A 61 -8.51 2.99 -10.67
N SER A 62 -8.77 1.68 -10.81
CA SER A 62 -9.76 0.98 -9.98
C SER A 62 -9.44 1.00 -8.49
N LEU A 63 -8.17 1.01 -8.14
CA LEU A 63 -7.71 1.16 -6.77
C LEU A 63 -7.95 2.58 -6.25
N MET A 64 -7.60 3.58 -7.05
CA MET A 64 -7.80 4.99 -6.72
C MET A 64 -9.28 5.31 -6.51
N ASP A 65 -10.15 4.82 -7.40
CA ASP A 65 -11.61 5.01 -7.29
C ASP A 65 -12.16 4.36 -6.02
N HIS A 66 -11.65 3.18 -5.65
CA HIS A 66 -12.09 2.46 -4.46
C HIS A 66 -11.65 3.14 -3.16
N ILE A 67 -10.38 3.52 -3.08
CA ILE A 67 -9.84 4.20 -1.90
C ILE A 67 -10.46 5.59 -1.73
N GLY A 68 -10.67 6.30 -2.84
CA GLY A 68 -11.18 7.66 -2.84
C GLY A 68 -10.37 8.58 -1.93
N SER A 69 -11.03 9.24 -1.00
CA SER A 69 -10.39 10.10 0.02
C SER A 69 -9.94 9.34 1.27
N GLY A 70 -10.15 8.01 1.36
CA GLY A 70 -9.89 7.22 2.56
C GLY A 70 -10.94 7.40 3.67
N LYS A 71 -12.11 7.97 3.34
CA LYS A 71 -13.16 8.27 4.32
C LYS A 71 -13.66 7.02 5.05
N ASP A 72 -13.75 5.90 4.36
CA ASP A 72 -14.27 4.64 4.92
C ASP A 72 -13.39 4.07 6.04
N TRP A 73 -12.12 4.50 6.10
CA TRP A 73 -11.15 4.14 7.15
C TRP A 73 -10.78 5.33 8.05
N ASP A 74 -11.55 6.42 8.01
CA ASP A 74 -11.23 7.67 8.72
C ASP A 74 -9.84 8.24 8.38
N LEU A 75 -9.39 8.03 7.15
CA LEU A 75 -8.10 8.51 6.63
C LEU A 75 -8.21 9.81 5.80
N ALA A 76 -9.40 10.40 5.71
CA ALA A 76 -9.62 11.69 5.05
C ALA A 76 -9.19 12.85 5.96
N ARG A 77 -7.90 12.93 6.30
CA ARG A 77 -7.34 13.89 7.25
C ARG A 77 -6.34 14.83 6.57
N SER A 78 -6.19 16.04 7.11
CA SER A 78 -5.20 17.01 6.63
C SER A 78 -3.76 16.64 7.01
N ASN A 79 -3.58 15.99 8.16
CA ASN A 79 -2.29 15.47 8.62
C ASN A 79 -2.33 13.94 8.65
N GLY A 80 -1.42 13.28 7.95
CA GLY A 80 -1.44 11.85 7.71
C GLY A 80 -2.42 11.48 6.59
N GLY A 81 -3.30 10.52 6.85
CA GLY A 81 -4.26 10.02 5.87
C GLY A 81 -3.66 9.05 4.88
N ILE A 82 -4.39 8.80 3.78
CA ILE A 82 -3.94 7.88 2.74
C ILE A 82 -3.39 8.62 1.52
N LYS A 83 -2.25 8.15 1.00
CA LYS A 83 -1.61 8.70 -0.20
C LYS A 83 -1.34 7.60 -1.21
N LEU A 84 -1.64 7.84 -2.46
CA LEU A 84 -1.20 6.98 -3.56
C LEU A 84 0.12 7.52 -4.10
N LEU A 85 1.13 6.66 -4.16
CA LEU A 85 2.47 6.99 -4.62
C LEU A 85 2.74 6.25 -5.95
N PRO A 86 2.52 6.90 -7.09
CA PRO A 86 3.01 6.38 -8.35
C PRO A 86 4.54 6.45 -8.37
N PRO A 87 5.25 5.46 -8.90
CA PRO A 87 6.70 5.52 -9.01
C PRO A 87 7.09 6.71 -9.91
N ASN A 88 8.22 7.34 -9.60
CA ASN A 88 8.84 8.28 -10.52
C ASN A 88 9.26 7.52 -11.77
N VAL A 89 8.47 7.61 -12.81
CA VAL A 89 8.78 7.01 -14.11
C VAL A 89 9.83 7.89 -14.75
N THR A 90 11.10 7.50 -14.67
CA THR A 90 12.12 8.11 -15.51
C THR A 90 11.80 7.82 -16.98
N PRO A 91 11.99 8.77 -17.91
CA PRO A 91 11.66 8.59 -19.34
C PRO A 91 12.31 7.37 -20.00
N GLN A 92 13.31 6.77 -19.39
CA GLN A 92 14.02 5.58 -19.87
C GLN A 92 13.25 4.27 -19.66
N ALA A 93 12.14 4.27 -18.92
CA ALA A 93 11.33 3.06 -18.68
C ALA A 93 10.24 2.80 -19.74
N TYR A 94 10.14 3.66 -20.77
CA TYR A 94 9.19 3.50 -21.88
C TYR A 94 9.71 2.51 -22.94
N GLY A 95 9.91 1.26 -22.64
CA GLY A 95 10.35 0.37 -23.72
C GLY A 95 10.32 -1.12 -23.45
N THR A 96 10.15 -1.53 -22.23
CA THR A 96 10.03 -2.95 -21.89
C THR A 96 8.93 -3.13 -20.85
N ARG A 97 8.04 -4.09 -21.08
CA ARG A 97 7.20 -4.63 -19.99
C ARG A 97 8.16 -4.92 -18.84
N SER A 98 8.10 -4.08 -17.81
CA SER A 98 8.97 -4.27 -16.65
C SER A 98 8.73 -5.66 -16.08
N PRO A 99 9.77 -6.47 -15.93
CA PRO A 99 9.69 -7.65 -15.10
C PRO A 99 9.21 -7.22 -13.70
N SER A 100 8.62 -8.14 -12.96
CA SER A 100 8.07 -7.90 -11.63
C SER A 100 8.92 -6.92 -10.83
N VAL A 101 8.34 -5.76 -10.53
CA VAL A 101 9.05 -4.73 -9.77
C VAL A 101 9.23 -5.25 -8.36
N SER A 102 10.45 -5.46 -7.93
CA SER A 102 10.73 -5.90 -6.57
C SER A 102 10.29 -4.84 -5.56
N ARG A 103 9.98 -5.25 -4.32
CA ARG A 103 9.64 -4.30 -3.24
C ARG A 103 10.72 -3.24 -3.06
N LEU A 104 11.98 -3.63 -3.16
CA LEU A 104 13.12 -2.71 -3.03
C LEU A 104 13.15 -1.66 -4.16
N GLU A 105 12.86 -2.06 -5.39
CA GLU A 105 12.77 -1.13 -6.52
C GLU A 105 11.60 -0.16 -6.35
N SER A 106 10.45 -0.66 -5.89
CA SER A 106 9.29 0.17 -5.56
C SER A 106 9.64 1.22 -4.49
N LEU A 107 10.34 0.83 -3.41
CA LEU A 107 10.79 1.76 -2.37
C LEU A 107 11.79 2.78 -2.91
N LYS A 108 12.73 2.37 -3.75
CA LYS A 108 13.67 3.31 -4.41
C LYS A 108 12.93 4.32 -5.26
N GLY A 109 11.87 3.91 -5.97
CA GLY A 109 11.06 4.80 -6.81
C GLY A 109 10.33 5.89 -6.03
N VAL A 110 10.08 5.70 -4.74
CA VAL A 110 9.40 6.64 -3.83
C VAL A 110 10.31 7.15 -2.72
N ASN A 111 11.61 7.07 -2.89
CA ASN A 111 12.59 7.48 -1.88
C ASN A 111 12.41 8.93 -1.40
N TYR A 112 11.99 9.83 -2.29
CA TYR A 112 11.68 11.22 -1.93
C TYR A 112 10.58 11.33 -0.87
N TYR A 113 9.60 10.43 -0.89
CA TYR A 113 8.53 10.37 0.08
C TYR A 113 9.02 9.76 1.40
N ILE A 114 9.75 8.65 1.31
CA ILE A 114 10.29 7.95 2.48
C ILE A 114 11.19 8.86 3.30
N ALA A 115 12.04 9.64 2.64
CA ALA A 115 12.92 10.60 3.30
C ALA A 115 12.17 11.72 4.05
N GLY A 116 10.90 11.95 3.72
CA GLY A 116 10.04 12.92 4.38
C GLY A 116 9.21 12.35 5.54
N ILE A 117 9.23 11.05 5.78
CA ILE A 117 8.53 10.42 6.90
C ILE A 117 9.22 10.82 8.19
N GLN A 118 8.45 11.34 9.15
CA GLN A 118 8.95 11.75 10.46
C GLN A 118 8.61 10.75 11.57
N ASP A 119 7.79 9.75 11.24
CA ASP A 119 7.43 8.69 12.18
C ASP A 119 8.64 7.80 12.46
N GLU A 120 8.72 7.31 13.69
CA GLU A 120 9.84 6.51 14.18
C GLU A 120 9.93 5.14 13.52
N TYR A 121 8.78 4.59 13.14
CA TYR A 121 8.65 3.26 12.53
C TYR A 121 7.92 3.32 11.20
N VAL A 122 8.29 2.42 10.30
CA VAL A 122 7.58 2.20 9.03
C VAL A 122 7.22 0.73 8.91
N ILE A 123 5.93 0.45 8.77
CA ILE A 123 5.43 -0.90 8.52
C ILE A 123 5.26 -1.09 7.02
N LEU A 124 5.88 -2.12 6.49
CA LEU A 124 5.75 -2.54 5.10
C LEU A 124 4.78 -3.72 5.00
N ALA A 125 3.79 -3.62 4.15
CA ALA A 125 2.80 -4.67 3.96
C ALA A 125 2.46 -4.89 2.48
N ASP A 126 2.13 -6.12 2.12
CA ASP A 126 1.53 -6.43 0.83
C ASP A 126 0.02 -6.24 0.90
N SER A 127 -0.59 -5.88 -0.21
CA SER A 127 -2.03 -5.57 -0.26
C SER A 127 -2.95 -6.79 -0.32
N ASP A 128 -2.40 -7.97 -0.58
CA ASP A 128 -3.14 -9.21 -0.83
C ASP A 128 -3.11 -10.19 0.36
N VAL A 129 -2.74 -9.70 1.53
CA VAL A 129 -2.74 -10.49 2.78
C VAL A 129 -4.09 -10.32 3.48
N ILE A 130 -4.81 -11.43 3.63
CA ILE A 130 -6.08 -11.48 4.36
C ILE A 130 -5.83 -12.07 5.75
N CYS A 131 -5.78 -11.21 6.74
CA CYS A 131 -5.64 -11.59 8.13
C CYS A 131 -6.31 -10.55 9.03
N ASN A 132 -6.52 -10.90 10.28
CA ASN A 132 -6.86 -9.96 11.34
C ASN A 132 -5.69 -9.93 12.32
N ILE A 133 -4.95 -8.82 12.33
CA ILE A 133 -3.74 -8.64 13.12
C ILE A 133 -3.75 -7.28 13.80
N ASP A 134 -3.37 -7.24 15.06
CA ASP A 134 -3.04 -5.99 15.75
C ASP A 134 -1.56 -5.65 15.52
N LEU A 135 -1.33 -4.64 14.70
CA LEU A 135 0.02 -4.19 14.38
C LEU A 135 0.67 -3.41 15.52
N SER A 136 -0.10 -2.96 16.51
CA SER A 136 0.47 -2.34 17.72
C SER A 136 1.25 -3.37 18.55
N GLU A 137 0.77 -4.60 18.65
CA GLU A 137 1.50 -5.70 19.32
C GLU A 137 2.81 -6.02 18.59
N VAL A 138 2.82 -5.94 17.24
CA VAL A 138 4.03 -6.16 16.44
C VAL A 138 5.05 -5.05 16.71
N LEU A 139 4.61 -3.80 16.78
CA LEU A 139 5.48 -2.66 17.11
C LEU A 139 6.05 -2.79 18.52
N ASP A 140 5.24 -3.16 19.50
CA ASP A 140 5.67 -3.36 20.88
C ASP A 140 6.69 -4.49 20.99
N ALA A 141 6.51 -5.59 20.24
CA ALA A 141 7.47 -6.67 20.19
C ALA A 141 8.82 -6.24 19.60
N CYS A 142 8.84 -5.36 18.59
CA CYS A 142 10.08 -4.83 18.01
C CYS A 142 10.92 -3.99 18.99
N LEU A 143 10.30 -3.46 20.06
CA LEU A 143 11.00 -2.68 21.08
C LEU A 143 11.69 -3.54 22.15
N LEU A 144 11.29 -4.81 22.25
CA LEU A 144 11.81 -5.72 23.26
C LEU A 144 13.13 -6.39 22.84
N TYR A 145 13.55 -6.18 21.60
CA TYR A 145 14.77 -6.71 21.00
C TYR A 145 15.66 -5.59 20.43
#